data_15e5fbd1a6b77e68db24905f834d1d28
#
_entry.id   15e5fbd1a6b77e68db24905f834d1d28
#
_cell.length_a   1.000
_cell.length_b   1.000
_cell.length_c   1.000
_cell.angle_alpha   90.00
_cell.angle_beta   90.00
_cell.angle_gamma   90.00
#
_symmetry.space_group_name_H-M   'P 1'
#
loop_
_entity.id
_entity.type
_entity.pdbx_description
1 polymer ?
#
loop_
_entity_poly.entity_id
_entity_poly.type
_entity_poly.pdbx_seq_one_letter_code
_entity_poly.pdbx_strand_id
1 'polypeptide(L)'
;MRKVLIILFIFFTTAYNQVTSSLQAWENILQTPELVEYFSGIFNHLGISVEETGEEFTVHHTGDGFDFEIGINKGKVDFVVPVKLQNIQNMIAHSKDGKISLEESWRILDVLFTPLTRVTLQTPVLSINWRRKLAGIEDLTHVYLINPTGEEASKHTLIYVKGQWLVLKGIHGKPRRTYRMSPEQSIEYQREIFAAMQKNTFWAWWKFASYYKKWRKICSVTHKF
;
A
#
# COMPACT_ATOMS: atom_id res chain seq x y z
N MET A 1 44.24 -13.92 -12.77
CA MET A 1 43.17 -13.12 -13.43
C MET A 1 41.90 -13.93 -13.77
N ARG A 2 41.98 -15.19 -14.26
CA ARG A 2 40.78 -16.01 -14.58
C ARG A 2 39.81 -16.28 -13.40
N LYS A 3 40.31 -16.48 -12.19
CA LYS A 3 39.48 -16.79 -11.01
C LYS A 3 38.63 -15.61 -10.49
N VAL A 4 39.13 -14.39 -10.64
CA VAL A 4 38.41 -13.18 -10.26
C VAL A 4 37.22 -12.89 -11.19
N LEU A 5 37.39 -13.21 -12.48
CA LEU A 5 36.34 -13.01 -13.48
C LEU A 5 35.13 -13.94 -13.25
N ILE A 6 35.39 -15.19 -12.80
CA ILE A 6 34.33 -16.16 -12.52
C ILE A 6 33.50 -15.76 -11.29
N ILE A 7 34.15 -15.21 -10.25
CA ILE A 7 33.45 -14.74 -9.04
C ILE A 7 32.57 -13.53 -9.35
N LEU A 8 33.07 -12.58 -10.16
CA LEU A 8 32.27 -11.44 -10.61
C LEU A 8 31.06 -11.87 -11.45
N PHE A 9 31.20 -12.86 -12.30
CA PHE A 9 30.11 -13.37 -13.14
C PHE A 9 29.03 -14.10 -12.30
N ILE A 10 29.42 -14.81 -11.24
CA ILE A 10 28.50 -15.47 -10.31
C ILE A 10 27.72 -14.41 -9.50
N PHE A 11 28.37 -13.34 -9.05
CA PHE A 11 27.69 -12.24 -8.36
C PHE A 11 26.69 -11.50 -9.26
N PHE A 12 27.03 -11.27 -10.52
CA PHE A 12 26.11 -10.64 -11.47
C PHE A 12 24.94 -11.54 -11.83
N THR A 13 25.14 -12.85 -11.98
CA THR A 13 24.05 -13.78 -12.28
C THR A 13 23.10 -14.00 -11.10
N THR A 14 23.61 -14.00 -9.87
CA THR A 14 22.75 -14.10 -8.68
C THR A 14 21.97 -12.81 -8.42
N ALA A 15 22.55 -11.63 -8.63
CA ALA A 15 21.84 -10.37 -8.54
C ALA A 15 20.75 -10.25 -9.64
N TYR A 16 21.08 -10.62 -10.87
CA TYR A 16 20.14 -10.58 -12.00
C TYR A 16 18.97 -11.58 -11.81
N ASN A 17 19.22 -12.79 -11.28
CA ASN A 17 18.17 -13.76 -10.96
C ASN A 17 17.30 -13.32 -9.78
N GLN A 18 17.83 -12.55 -8.81
CA GLN A 18 17.02 -11.98 -7.73
C GLN A 18 16.11 -10.85 -8.24
N VAL A 19 16.60 -10.00 -9.15
CA VAL A 19 15.81 -8.93 -9.77
C VAL A 19 14.64 -9.50 -10.56
N THR A 20 14.88 -10.54 -11.37
CA THR A 20 13.83 -11.23 -12.13
C THR A 20 12.80 -11.91 -11.21
N SER A 21 13.18 -12.29 -10.00
CA SER A 21 12.30 -13.03 -9.08
C SER A 21 11.20 -12.16 -8.46
N SER A 22 11.46 -10.89 -8.14
CA SER A 22 10.45 -10.01 -7.52
C SER A 22 9.38 -9.60 -8.52
N LEU A 23 9.76 -9.20 -9.72
CA LEU A 23 8.82 -8.88 -10.81
C LEU A 23 7.97 -10.10 -11.16
N GLN A 24 8.59 -11.26 -11.39
CA GLN A 24 7.89 -12.50 -11.71
C GLN A 24 6.92 -12.92 -10.60
N ALA A 25 7.29 -12.70 -9.35
CA ALA A 25 6.41 -12.97 -8.21
C ALA A 25 5.17 -12.07 -8.21
N TRP A 26 5.35 -10.77 -8.48
CA TRP A 26 4.23 -9.84 -8.60
C TRP A 26 3.33 -10.18 -9.79
N GLU A 27 3.91 -10.50 -10.96
CA GLU A 27 3.16 -10.96 -12.12
C GLU A 27 2.28 -12.15 -11.78
N ASN A 28 2.83 -13.18 -11.14
CA ASN A 28 2.09 -14.39 -10.77
C ASN A 28 0.98 -14.10 -9.74
N ILE A 29 1.29 -13.28 -8.72
CA ILE A 29 0.36 -12.97 -7.63
C ILE A 29 -0.84 -12.18 -8.13
N LEU A 30 -0.65 -11.22 -9.03
CA LEU A 30 -1.71 -10.33 -9.50
C LEU A 30 -2.50 -10.88 -10.69
N GLN A 31 -2.15 -12.04 -11.24
CA GLN A 31 -2.87 -12.67 -12.37
C GLN A 31 -4.22 -13.33 -12.00
N THR A 32 -4.67 -13.21 -10.76
CA THR A 32 -5.97 -13.71 -10.34
C THR A 32 -7.05 -12.71 -10.77
N PRO A 33 -8.03 -13.08 -11.62
CA PRO A 33 -9.02 -12.13 -12.16
C PRO A 33 -9.78 -11.36 -11.08
N GLU A 34 -10.09 -12.00 -9.96
CA GLU A 34 -10.79 -11.39 -8.82
C GLU A 34 -9.96 -10.26 -8.19
N LEU A 35 -8.62 -10.35 -8.23
CA LEU A 35 -7.74 -9.29 -7.74
C LEU A 35 -7.71 -8.10 -8.70
N VAL A 36 -7.88 -8.32 -10.00
CA VAL A 36 -7.95 -7.23 -10.99
C VAL A 36 -9.14 -6.33 -10.67
N GLU A 37 -10.32 -6.89 -10.48
CA GLU A 37 -11.50 -6.14 -10.09
C GLU A 37 -11.34 -5.51 -8.70
N TYR A 38 -10.76 -6.25 -7.76
CA TYR A 38 -10.55 -5.80 -6.39
C TYR A 38 -9.69 -4.53 -6.31
N PHE A 39 -8.61 -4.45 -7.10
CA PHE A 39 -7.72 -3.29 -7.15
C PHE A 39 -8.12 -2.22 -8.18
N SER A 40 -9.18 -2.43 -8.94
CA SER A 40 -9.69 -1.47 -9.91
C SER A 40 -10.00 -0.11 -9.26
N GLY A 41 -9.61 0.97 -9.93
CA GLY A 41 -9.85 2.34 -9.50
C GLY A 41 -8.94 2.84 -8.37
N ILE A 42 -7.94 2.05 -7.93
CA ILE A 42 -6.91 2.51 -7.02
C ILE A 42 -5.79 3.21 -7.78
N PHE A 43 -5.35 2.61 -8.88
CA PHE A 43 -4.33 3.17 -9.78
C PHE A 43 -4.58 2.73 -11.22
N ASN A 44 -4.05 3.51 -12.16
CA ASN A 44 -3.88 3.09 -13.55
C ASN A 44 -2.45 2.62 -13.79
N HIS A 45 -1.47 3.34 -13.22
CA HIS A 45 -0.04 3.05 -13.35
C HIS A 45 0.63 3.17 -11.98
N LEU A 46 1.01 2.05 -11.40
CA LEU A 46 1.66 1.96 -10.11
C LEU A 46 3.17 1.69 -10.29
N GLY A 47 4.03 2.61 -9.87
CA GLY A 47 5.47 2.34 -9.76
C GLY A 47 5.78 1.58 -8.47
N ILE A 48 6.53 0.49 -8.57
CA ILE A 48 7.04 -0.26 -7.41
C ILE A 48 8.56 -0.17 -7.40
N SER A 49 9.11 0.23 -6.25
CA SER A 49 10.55 0.30 -6.01
C SER A 49 10.91 -0.59 -4.83
N VAL A 50 11.77 -1.59 -5.05
CA VAL A 50 12.23 -2.52 -4.00
C VAL A 50 13.42 -1.91 -3.29
N GLU A 51 13.26 -1.58 -1.99
CA GLU A 51 14.23 -0.78 -1.25
C GLU A 51 15.62 -1.42 -1.20
N GLU A 52 15.72 -2.73 -0.99
CA GLU A 52 16.98 -3.42 -0.75
C GLU A 52 17.73 -3.78 -2.06
N THR A 53 17.02 -4.00 -3.15
CA THR A 53 17.61 -4.41 -4.43
C THR A 53 17.74 -3.26 -5.42
N GLY A 54 17.00 -2.16 -5.19
CA GLY A 54 16.88 -1.07 -6.17
C GLY A 54 16.13 -1.47 -7.43
N GLU A 55 15.46 -2.62 -7.45
CA GLU A 55 14.60 -3.04 -8.55
C GLU A 55 13.42 -2.08 -8.68
N GLU A 56 13.15 -1.62 -9.88
CA GLU A 56 12.02 -0.76 -10.20
C GLU A 56 11.21 -1.35 -11.33
N PHE A 57 9.89 -1.34 -11.20
CA PHE A 57 8.97 -1.73 -12.25
C PHE A 57 7.64 -0.99 -12.13
N THR A 58 6.89 -0.95 -13.23
CA THR A 58 5.58 -0.33 -13.31
C THR A 58 4.51 -1.40 -13.54
N VAL A 59 3.43 -1.33 -12.78
CA VAL A 59 2.23 -2.16 -12.92
C VAL A 59 1.16 -1.32 -13.60
N HIS A 60 0.67 -1.76 -14.74
CA HIS A 60 -0.38 -1.10 -15.51
C HIS A 60 -1.70 -1.85 -15.35
N HIS A 61 -2.76 -1.18 -14.94
CA HIS A 61 -4.10 -1.76 -14.91
C HIS A 61 -4.74 -1.65 -16.30
N THR A 62 -5.01 -2.78 -16.96
CA THR A 62 -5.51 -2.84 -18.35
C THR A 62 -7.03 -2.98 -18.44
N GLY A 63 -7.74 -3.04 -17.32
CA GLY A 63 -9.18 -3.25 -17.26
C GLY A 63 -9.57 -4.71 -17.02
N ASP A 64 -8.89 -5.65 -17.63
CA ASP A 64 -9.07 -7.09 -17.50
C ASP A 64 -7.84 -7.81 -16.90
N GLY A 65 -6.76 -7.08 -16.65
CA GLY A 65 -5.52 -7.61 -16.12
C GLY A 65 -4.55 -6.56 -15.60
N PHE A 66 -3.34 -7.02 -15.40
CA PHE A 66 -2.19 -6.17 -15.10
C PHE A 66 -1.06 -6.49 -16.08
N ASP A 67 -0.49 -5.47 -16.67
CA ASP A 67 0.75 -5.54 -17.43
C ASP A 67 1.92 -5.00 -16.59
N PHE A 68 3.11 -5.51 -16.85
CA PHE A 68 4.31 -5.16 -16.09
C PHE A 68 5.39 -4.64 -17.02
N GLU A 69 5.99 -3.52 -16.65
CA GLU A 69 7.10 -2.90 -17.37
C GLU A 69 8.28 -2.71 -16.43
N ILE A 70 9.49 -3.08 -16.87
CA ILE A 70 10.72 -2.84 -16.09
C ILE A 70 11.03 -1.34 -16.05
N GLY A 71 11.32 -0.84 -14.86
CA GLY A 71 11.62 0.55 -14.60
C GLY A 71 10.39 1.40 -14.25
N ILE A 72 10.64 2.61 -13.78
CA ILE A 72 9.61 3.58 -13.41
C ILE A 72 9.78 4.87 -14.20
N ASN A 73 8.82 5.18 -15.06
CA ASN A 73 8.71 6.51 -15.64
C ASN A 73 7.89 7.43 -14.72
N LYS A 74 8.56 8.20 -13.87
CA LYS A 74 7.92 9.06 -12.85
C LYS A 74 6.91 10.08 -13.41
N GLY A 75 6.98 10.40 -14.70
CA GLY A 75 6.02 11.28 -15.36
C GLY A 75 4.73 10.57 -15.82
N LYS A 76 4.69 9.25 -15.78
CA LYS A 76 3.55 8.44 -16.24
C LYS A 76 2.87 7.65 -15.14
N VAL A 77 3.52 7.43 -14.00
CA VAL A 77 2.92 6.69 -12.88
C VAL A 77 2.07 7.61 -12.00
N ASP A 78 0.96 7.09 -11.49
CA ASP A 78 0.09 7.79 -10.56
C ASP A 78 0.83 8.06 -9.24
N PHE A 79 1.60 7.08 -8.77
CA PHE A 79 2.48 7.20 -7.61
C PHE A 79 3.49 6.05 -7.57
N VAL A 80 4.56 6.23 -6.79
CA VAL A 80 5.58 5.20 -6.55
C VAL A 80 5.44 4.66 -5.13
N VAL A 81 5.45 3.34 -5.01
CA VAL A 81 5.35 2.62 -3.75
C VAL A 81 6.69 1.96 -3.44
N PRO A 82 7.42 2.41 -2.41
CA PRO A 82 8.58 1.68 -1.93
C PRO A 82 8.13 0.43 -1.17
N VAL A 83 8.65 -0.73 -1.53
CA VAL A 83 8.32 -2.02 -0.95
C VAL A 83 9.59 -2.70 -0.47
N LYS A 84 9.54 -3.30 0.71
CA LYS A 84 10.65 -4.11 1.24
C LYS A 84 10.65 -5.50 0.64
N LEU A 85 11.82 -6.00 0.25
CA LEU A 85 11.99 -7.34 -0.28
C LEU A 85 11.42 -8.42 0.66
N GLN A 86 11.65 -8.28 1.97
CA GLN A 86 11.09 -9.18 2.99
C GLN A 86 9.56 -9.27 2.93
N ASN A 87 8.87 -8.17 2.64
CA ASN A 87 7.41 -8.18 2.52
C ASN A 87 6.96 -8.95 1.29
N ILE A 88 7.67 -8.82 0.17
CA ILE A 88 7.42 -9.58 -1.06
C ILE A 88 7.64 -11.08 -0.80
N GLN A 89 8.74 -11.44 -0.16
CA GLN A 89 9.07 -12.82 0.19
C GLN A 89 8.01 -13.45 1.11
N ASN A 90 7.55 -12.70 2.12
CA ASN A 90 6.47 -13.16 3.00
C ASN A 90 5.17 -13.40 2.24
N MET A 91 4.85 -12.54 1.27
CA MET A 91 3.66 -12.69 0.43
C MET A 91 3.76 -13.93 -0.46
N ILE A 92 4.93 -14.17 -1.09
CA ILE A 92 5.21 -15.36 -1.90
C ILE A 92 5.08 -16.64 -1.05
N ALA A 93 5.65 -16.65 0.16
CA ALA A 93 5.60 -17.81 1.06
C ALA A 93 4.16 -18.21 1.45
N HIS A 94 3.20 -17.31 1.33
CA HIS A 94 1.78 -17.56 1.62
C HIS A 94 0.92 -17.71 0.35
N SER A 95 1.53 -17.64 -0.84
CA SER A 95 0.86 -17.92 -2.09
C SER A 95 0.74 -19.42 -2.32
N LYS A 96 -0.34 -19.83 -2.98
CA LYS A 96 -0.49 -21.21 -3.48
C LYS A 96 -0.21 -21.21 -4.97
N ASP A 97 0.76 -22.01 -5.39
CA ASP A 97 1.21 -22.08 -6.80
C ASP A 97 1.57 -20.69 -7.38
N GLY A 98 2.17 -19.83 -6.54
CA GLY A 98 2.53 -18.46 -6.92
C GLY A 98 1.37 -17.49 -7.01
N LYS A 99 0.13 -17.90 -6.70
CA LYS A 99 -1.08 -17.08 -6.76
C LYS A 99 -1.65 -16.84 -5.36
N ILE A 100 -2.16 -15.64 -5.14
CA ILE A 100 -2.89 -15.29 -3.91
C ILE A 100 -4.39 -15.32 -4.20
N SER A 101 -5.14 -16.09 -3.39
CA SER A 101 -6.60 -16.10 -3.46
C SER A 101 -7.19 -14.78 -2.96
N LEU A 102 -8.45 -14.52 -3.29
CA LEU A 102 -9.16 -13.34 -2.78
C LEU A 102 -9.19 -13.31 -1.24
N GLU A 103 -9.30 -14.47 -0.59
CA GLU A 103 -9.28 -14.59 0.86
C GLU A 103 -7.94 -14.16 1.48
N GLU A 104 -6.83 -14.36 0.74
CA GLU A 104 -5.47 -13.95 1.14
C GLU A 104 -5.07 -12.55 0.63
N SER A 105 -5.96 -11.87 -0.09
CA SER A 105 -5.71 -10.52 -0.66
C SER A 105 -5.31 -9.48 0.39
N TRP A 106 -5.72 -9.67 1.65
CA TRP A 106 -5.31 -8.82 2.77
C TRP A 106 -3.79 -8.77 2.96
N ARG A 107 -3.05 -9.80 2.51
CA ARG A 107 -1.58 -9.83 2.57
C ARG A 107 -0.97 -8.81 1.62
N ILE A 108 -1.56 -8.67 0.42
CA ILE A 108 -1.16 -7.62 -0.53
C ILE A 108 -1.41 -6.24 0.09
N LEU A 109 -2.56 -6.08 0.72
CA LEU A 109 -2.89 -4.84 1.42
C LEU A 109 -1.95 -4.55 2.58
N ASP A 110 -1.53 -5.57 3.35
CA ASP A 110 -0.55 -5.39 4.43
C ASP A 110 0.79 -4.84 3.89
N VAL A 111 1.25 -5.37 2.75
CA VAL A 111 2.46 -4.89 2.07
C VAL A 111 2.28 -3.44 1.59
N LEU A 112 1.16 -3.14 0.95
CA LEU A 112 0.89 -1.84 0.35
C LEU A 112 0.36 -0.80 1.34
N PHE A 113 -0.14 -1.21 2.51
CA PHE A 113 -0.81 -0.31 3.46
C PHE A 113 0.08 0.87 3.87
N THR A 114 1.29 0.61 4.32
CA THR A 114 2.20 1.66 4.78
C THR A 114 2.53 2.67 3.69
N PRO A 115 2.99 2.25 2.48
CA PRO A 115 3.31 3.19 1.42
C PRO A 115 2.07 3.93 0.88
N LEU A 116 0.95 3.26 0.64
CA LEU A 116 -0.28 3.91 0.18
C LEU A 116 -0.81 4.92 1.20
N THR A 117 -0.77 4.56 2.49
CA THR A 117 -1.19 5.46 3.56
C THR A 117 -0.27 6.69 3.65
N ARG A 118 1.03 6.53 3.47
CA ARG A 118 1.97 7.67 3.40
C ARG A 118 1.62 8.61 2.26
N VAL A 119 1.39 8.09 1.07
CA VAL A 119 0.98 8.90 -0.10
C VAL A 119 -0.29 9.67 0.20
N THR A 120 -1.33 9.01 0.70
CA THR A 120 -2.62 9.66 0.98
C THR A 120 -2.53 10.70 2.09
N LEU A 121 -1.77 10.44 3.16
CA LEU A 121 -1.62 11.37 4.28
C LEU A 121 -0.77 12.60 3.95
N GLN A 122 0.15 12.49 3.00
CA GLN A 122 0.99 13.60 2.54
C GLN A 122 0.27 14.54 1.58
N THR A 123 -0.91 14.17 1.08
CA THR A 123 -1.67 14.98 0.13
C THR A 123 -2.06 16.32 0.75
N PRO A 124 -1.66 17.46 0.14
CA PRO A 124 -1.88 18.81 0.74
C PRO A 124 -3.34 19.17 0.97
N VAL A 125 -4.24 18.56 0.21
CA VAL A 125 -5.69 18.86 0.19
C VAL A 125 -6.43 18.22 1.37
N LEU A 126 -5.81 17.32 2.13
CA LEU A 126 -6.41 16.89 3.38
C LEU A 126 -6.36 18.03 4.40
N SER A 127 -7.38 18.86 4.39
CA SER A 127 -7.58 20.01 5.30
C SER A 127 -7.43 19.67 6.78
N ILE A 128 -7.52 18.39 7.11
CA ILE A 128 -7.26 17.80 8.42
C ILE A 128 -5.81 18.06 8.86
N ASN A 129 -4.84 17.93 7.94
CA ASN A 129 -3.44 18.14 8.24
C ASN A 129 -3.14 19.62 8.52
N TRP A 130 -3.76 20.51 7.76
CA TRP A 130 -3.59 21.94 7.92
C TRP A 130 -4.13 22.44 9.26
N ARG A 131 -5.35 22.01 9.64
CA ARG A 131 -5.93 22.35 10.95
C ARG A 131 -5.11 21.82 12.12
N ARG A 132 -4.60 20.60 12.04
CA ARG A 132 -3.76 20.00 13.06
C ARG A 132 -2.41 20.71 13.18
N LYS A 133 -1.79 21.05 12.04
CA LYS A 133 -0.54 21.78 12.00
C LYS A 133 -0.67 23.15 12.68
N LEU A 134 -1.74 23.91 12.37
CA LEU A 134 -2.01 25.22 12.99
C LEU A 134 -2.30 25.11 14.48
N ALA A 135 -3.01 24.06 14.91
CA ALA A 135 -3.38 23.87 16.30
C ALA A 135 -2.27 23.21 17.14
N GLY A 136 -1.13 22.84 16.53
CA GLY A 136 -0.06 22.10 17.22
C GLY A 136 -0.49 20.75 17.77
N ILE A 137 -1.56 20.15 17.23
CA ILE A 137 -2.13 18.91 17.76
C ILE A 137 -1.33 17.73 17.25
N GLU A 138 -0.78 16.97 18.18
CA GLU A 138 -0.27 15.64 17.94
C GLU A 138 -1.43 14.64 17.92
N ASP A 139 -1.35 13.64 17.04
CA ASP A 139 -2.38 12.59 16.95
C ASP A 139 -1.72 11.23 16.79
N LEU A 140 -2.25 10.24 17.50
CA LEU A 140 -1.84 8.86 17.40
C LEU A 140 -3.09 8.02 17.11
N THR A 141 -3.05 7.29 16.01
CA THR A 141 -4.16 6.46 15.54
C THR A 141 -3.67 5.03 15.33
N HIS A 142 -4.37 4.06 15.92
CA HIS A 142 -4.14 2.66 15.61
C HIS A 142 -5.06 2.20 14.49
N VAL A 143 -4.54 1.39 13.59
CA VAL A 143 -5.30 0.75 12.50
C VAL A 143 -5.05 -0.74 12.55
N TYR A 144 -6.13 -1.50 12.59
CA TYR A 144 -6.14 -2.96 12.55
C TYR A 144 -6.78 -3.41 11.25
N LEU A 145 -6.05 -4.19 10.46
CA LEU A 145 -6.60 -4.93 9.33
C LEU A 145 -7.10 -6.27 9.84
N ILE A 146 -8.36 -6.55 9.58
CA ILE A 146 -9.03 -7.77 10.03
C ILE A 146 -9.05 -8.74 8.85
N ASN A 147 -8.56 -9.94 9.05
CA ASN A 147 -8.62 -10.98 8.02
C ASN A 147 -10.06 -11.51 7.84
N PRO A 148 -10.34 -12.32 6.81
CA PRO A 148 -11.66 -12.90 6.59
C PRO A 148 -12.17 -13.76 7.74
N THR A 149 -11.28 -14.31 8.59
CA THR A 149 -11.67 -15.08 9.79
C THR A 149 -12.04 -14.18 10.99
N GLY A 150 -11.92 -12.86 10.86
CA GLY A 150 -12.24 -11.89 11.90
C GLY A 150 -11.08 -11.58 12.87
N GLU A 151 -9.90 -12.12 12.63
CA GLU A 151 -8.71 -11.88 13.45
C GLU A 151 -7.95 -10.63 13.02
N GLU A 152 -7.23 -10.02 13.95
CA GLU A 152 -6.36 -8.86 13.69
C GLU A 152 -5.05 -9.30 13.01
N ALA A 153 -5.09 -9.40 11.70
CA ALA A 153 -3.99 -9.92 10.88
C ALA A 153 -2.82 -8.94 10.75
N SER A 154 -3.11 -7.64 10.71
CA SER A 154 -2.08 -6.61 10.62
C SER A 154 -2.42 -5.40 11.48
N LYS A 155 -1.38 -4.77 12.03
CA LYS A 155 -1.50 -3.66 12.97
C LYS A 155 -0.55 -2.54 12.58
N HIS A 156 -1.09 -1.32 12.53
CA HIS A 156 -0.32 -0.13 12.17
C HIS A 156 -0.60 1.02 13.12
N THR A 157 0.40 1.86 13.31
CA THR A 157 0.28 3.11 14.06
C THR A 157 0.56 4.29 13.15
N LEU A 158 -0.39 5.21 13.09
CA LEU A 158 -0.25 6.48 12.41
C LEU A 158 0.04 7.55 13.46
N ILE A 159 1.16 8.25 13.32
CA ILE A 159 1.58 9.30 14.24
C ILE A 159 1.65 10.63 13.48
N TYR A 160 0.90 11.63 13.92
CA TYR A 160 1.04 12.99 13.45
C TYR A 160 1.85 13.79 14.47
N VAL A 161 3.05 14.19 14.10
CA VAL A 161 3.98 14.92 14.95
C VAL A 161 4.75 15.95 14.15
N LYS A 162 4.93 17.14 14.70
CA LYS A 162 5.67 18.26 14.06
C LYS A 162 5.25 18.54 12.60
N GLY A 163 3.95 18.41 12.31
CA GLY A 163 3.41 18.67 10.98
C GLY A 163 3.58 17.55 9.96
N GLN A 164 4.04 16.38 10.35
CA GLN A 164 4.28 15.24 9.48
C GLN A 164 3.55 13.99 9.98
N TRP A 165 3.22 13.10 9.03
CA TRP A 165 2.70 11.78 9.33
C TRP A 165 3.79 10.73 9.25
N LEU A 166 3.84 9.89 10.27
CA LEU A 166 4.62 8.66 10.28
C LEU A 166 3.66 7.48 10.28
N VAL A 167 3.98 6.47 9.48
CA VAL A 167 3.24 5.19 9.42
C VAL A 167 4.20 4.10 9.84
N LEU A 168 3.88 3.45 10.95
CA LEU A 168 4.69 2.39 11.55
C LEU A 168 3.91 1.09 11.56
N LYS A 169 4.58 -0.02 11.29
CA LYS A 169 4.01 -1.36 11.53
C LYS A 169 4.04 -1.67 13.02
N GLY A 170 2.98 -2.32 13.52
CA GLY A 170 2.81 -2.61 14.94
C GLY A 170 2.06 -1.52 15.71
N ILE A 171 1.87 -1.77 17.00
CA ILE A 171 1.14 -0.89 17.91
C ILE A 171 2.12 -0.17 18.82
N HIS A 172 2.10 1.16 18.78
CA HIS A 172 2.98 2.03 19.52
C HIS A 172 2.16 3.09 20.26
N GLY A 173 2.43 3.26 21.53
CA GLY A 173 1.81 4.28 22.37
C GLY A 173 0.30 4.10 22.62
N LYS A 174 -0.32 5.10 23.26
CA LYS A 174 -1.77 5.12 23.54
C LYS A 174 -2.50 5.89 22.45
N PRO A 175 -3.43 5.28 21.73
CA PRO A 175 -4.09 5.93 20.60
C PRO A 175 -5.15 6.93 21.08
N ARG A 176 -5.32 7.99 20.32
CA ARG A 176 -6.49 8.87 20.39
C ARG A 176 -7.68 8.28 19.64
N ARG A 177 -7.39 7.47 18.61
CA ARG A 177 -8.39 6.80 17.77
C ARG A 177 -7.92 5.40 17.42
N THR A 178 -8.88 4.52 17.21
CA THR A 178 -8.62 3.18 16.70
C THR A 178 -9.62 2.88 15.59
N TYR A 179 -9.10 2.34 14.49
CA TYR A 179 -9.89 1.84 13.37
C TYR A 179 -9.66 0.35 13.22
N ARG A 180 -10.73 -0.39 12.98
CA ARG A 180 -10.71 -1.79 12.56
C ARG A 180 -11.42 -1.88 11.22
N MET A 181 -10.78 -2.47 10.24
CA MET A 181 -11.31 -2.54 8.88
C MET A 181 -11.00 -3.88 8.24
N SER A 182 -11.95 -4.38 7.47
CA SER A 182 -11.72 -5.52 6.58
C SER A 182 -10.88 -5.10 5.36
N PRO A 183 -10.35 -6.07 4.59
CA PRO A 183 -9.70 -5.79 3.32
C PRO A 183 -10.57 -4.96 2.37
N GLU A 184 -11.84 -5.32 2.23
CA GLU A 184 -12.79 -4.63 1.35
C GLU A 184 -12.99 -3.17 1.79
N GLN A 185 -13.15 -2.92 3.09
CA GLN A 185 -13.29 -1.57 3.63
C GLN A 185 -12.02 -0.73 3.43
N SER A 186 -10.84 -1.37 3.48
CA SER A 186 -9.57 -0.73 3.20
C SER A 186 -9.44 -0.36 1.72
N ILE A 187 -9.77 -1.29 0.82
CA ILE A 187 -9.74 -1.06 -0.64
C ILE A 187 -10.74 0.01 -1.04
N GLU A 188 -11.97 -0.05 -0.56
CA GLU A 188 -12.99 0.95 -0.85
C GLU A 188 -12.54 2.35 -0.40
N TYR A 189 -11.93 2.44 0.79
CA TYR A 189 -11.36 3.69 1.27
C TYR A 189 -10.25 4.21 0.34
N GLN A 190 -9.33 3.35 -0.08
CA GLN A 190 -8.26 3.71 -1.00
C GLN A 190 -8.82 4.16 -2.35
N ARG A 191 -9.78 3.44 -2.89
CA ARG A 191 -10.44 3.77 -4.17
C ARG A 191 -11.09 5.16 -4.13
N GLU A 192 -11.85 5.46 -3.10
CA GLU A 192 -12.53 6.76 -2.97
C GLU A 192 -11.56 7.92 -2.76
N ILE A 193 -10.48 7.73 -1.99
CA ILE A 193 -9.49 8.80 -1.80
C ILE A 193 -8.66 9.03 -3.06
N PHE A 194 -8.23 7.98 -3.76
CA PHE A 194 -7.47 8.14 -5.02
C PHE A 194 -8.33 8.75 -6.13
N ALA A 195 -9.59 8.37 -6.24
CA ALA A 195 -10.53 9.02 -7.16
C ALA A 195 -10.68 10.54 -6.89
N ALA A 196 -10.67 10.93 -5.62
CA ALA A 196 -10.69 12.35 -5.25
C ALA A 196 -9.36 13.05 -5.58
N MET A 197 -8.23 12.37 -5.36
CA MET A 197 -6.89 12.90 -5.68
C MET A 197 -6.70 13.09 -7.19
N GLN A 198 -7.08 12.12 -8.01
CA GLN A 198 -6.96 12.19 -9.47
C GLN A 198 -7.81 13.32 -10.06
N LYS A 199 -9.07 13.42 -9.65
CA LYS A 199 -9.97 14.48 -10.11
C LYS A 199 -9.59 15.86 -9.59
N ASN A 200 -9.09 15.92 -8.37
CA ASN A 200 -8.65 17.12 -7.64
C ASN A 200 -9.61 18.32 -7.75
N THR A 201 -10.92 18.06 -7.74
CA THR A 201 -11.96 19.10 -7.76
C THR A 201 -12.64 19.24 -6.40
N PHE A 202 -13.23 20.40 -6.13
CA PHE A 202 -14.01 20.62 -4.90
C PHE A 202 -15.09 19.53 -4.70
N TRP A 203 -15.83 19.18 -5.75
CA TRP A 203 -16.90 18.19 -5.67
C TRP A 203 -16.39 16.77 -5.40
N ALA A 204 -15.24 16.39 -5.95
CA ALA A 204 -14.61 15.10 -5.66
C ALA A 204 -14.21 15.00 -4.19
N TRP A 205 -13.62 16.05 -3.64
CA TRP A 205 -13.26 16.11 -2.21
C TRP A 205 -14.47 16.16 -1.29
N TRP A 206 -15.54 16.83 -1.71
CA TRP A 206 -16.81 16.82 -0.96
C TRP A 206 -17.43 15.42 -0.91
N LYS A 207 -17.46 14.71 -2.05
CA LYS A 207 -17.91 13.32 -2.13
C LYS A 207 -17.09 12.44 -1.18
N PHE A 208 -15.76 12.54 -1.25
CA PHE A 208 -14.87 11.80 -0.36
C PHE A 208 -15.11 12.14 1.12
N ALA A 209 -15.27 13.39 1.49
CA ALA A 209 -15.56 13.79 2.86
C ALA A 209 -16.86 13.17 3.40
N SER A 210 -17.90 13.11 2.56
CA SER A 210 -19.17 12.47 2.89
C SER A 210 -19.03 10.97 3.06
N TYR A 211 -18.29 10.31 2.17
CA TYR A 211 -17.93 8.90 2.27
C TYR A 211 -17.12 8.63 3.55
N TYR A 212 -16.04 9.39 3.79
CA TYR A 212 -15.20 9.24 4.98
C TYR A 212 -15.97 9.36 6.30
N LYS A 213 -16.97 10.25 6.36
CA LYS A 213 -17.83 10.37 7.53
C LYS A 213 -18.61 9.10 7.82
N LYS A 214 -19.12 8.41 6.79
CA LYS A 214 -19.83 7.13 6.91
C LYS A 214 -18.85 6.02 7.27
N TRP A 215 -17.77 5.88 6.50
CA TRP A 215 -16.72 4.90 6.72
C TRP A 215 -16.16 4.96 8.15
N ARG A 216 -15.87 6.16 8.65
CA ARG A 216 -15.40 6.36 10.02
C ARG A 216 -16.38 5.84 11.07
N LYS A 217 -17.69 5.95 10.86
CA LYS A 217 -18.68 5.42 11.80
C LYS A 217 -18.66 3.90 11.87
N ILE A 218 -18.36 3.24 10.75
CA ILE A 218 -18.33 1.78 10.66
C ILE A 218 -17.01 1.25 11.24
N CYS A 219 -15.89 1.83 10.87
CA CYS A 219 -14.57 1.31 11.19
C CYS A 219 -14.00 1.83 12.53
N SER A 220 -14.58 2.88 13.12
CA SER A 220 -14.08 3.44 14.38
C SER A 220 -14.44 2.58 15.57
N VAL A 221 -13.44 2.21 16.36
CA VAL A 221 -13.65 1.58 17.66
C VAL A 221 -13.80 2.67 18.70
N THR A 222 -14.96 2.70 19.38
CA THR A 222 -15.20 3.64 20.47
C THR A 222 -14.54 3.09 21.73
N HIS A 223 -13.47 3.72 22.18
CA HIS A 223 -12.95 3.46 23.52
C HIS A 223 -13.90 4.10 24.54
N LYS A 224 -14.63 3.29 25.28
CA LYS A 224 -15.26 3.75 26.51
C LYS A 224 -14.12 3.96 27.52
N PHE A 225 -13.81 5.21 27.81
CA PHE A 225 -12.93 5.60 28.91
C PHE A 225 -13.69 5.53 30.22
#